data_a04fff0d8a66c29e4fb4c18bf5415950
#
_entry.id   a04fff0d8a66c29e4fb4c18bf5415950
#
_cell.length_a   1.000
_cell.length_b   1.000
_cell.length_c   1.000
_cell.angle_alpha   90.00
_cell.angle_beta   90.00
_cell.angle_gamma   90.00
#
_symmetry.space_group_name_H-M   'P 1'
#
loop_
_entity.id
_entity.type
_entity.pdbx_description
1 polymer ?
#
loop_
_entity_poly.entity_id
_entity_poly.type
_entity_poly.pdbx_seq_one_letter_code
_entity_poly.pdbx_strand_id
1 'polypeptide(L)'
;MLLKDKVAVITGGAGLNGLGFATARMMAANGARVFILDLAVAKPEVAAAQLGPQHVGLVANVTDKASCEAAVAQIKQLAGRIDILVNNAGITQPRKTLDITGDDYDAVLDVSLRGTMYASQAVLPLMIAQNGGSIVCISSVSAQRGGGILGGPHYSAAKAGVLGLARAMAREYGGNNIRVNCVTPGLIATDINKGKIPDDKRQAILDGIPLGRIGEPADVAGCVVFLASDLSKYCTGVTLDVNGGMLIH
;
A
#
# COMPACT_ATOMS: atom_id res chain seq x y z
N MET A 1 4.75 -20.39 -8.65
CA MET A 1 4.95 -18.94 -8.60
C MET A 1 3.65 -18.26 -9.00
N LEU A 2 3.03 -17.53 -8.07
CA LEU A 2 1.70 -16.92 -8.27
C LEU A 2 1.71 -15.70 -9.21
N LEU A 3 2.88 -15.06 -9.37
CA LEU A 3 3.02 -13.80 -10.12
C LEU A 3 4.08 -13.92 -11.23
N LYS A 4 4.27 -15.14 -11.76
CA LYS A 4 5.23 -15.38 -12.83
C LYS A 4 4.97 -14.45 -14.02
N ASP A 5 6.02 -13.79 -14.51
CA ASP A 5 6.00 -12.89 -15.67
C ASP A 5 5.13 -11.60 -15.47
N LYS A 6 4.68 -11.32 -14.26
CA LYS A 6 3.94 -10.09 -13.92
C LYS A 6 4.90 -8.94 -13.61
N VAL A 7 4.48 -7.74 -13.96
CA VAL A 7 5.17 -6.48 -13.62
C VAL A 7 4.39 -5.81 -12.49
N ALA A 8 5.05 -5.64 -11.34
CA ALA A 8 4.47 -5.06 -10.14
C ALA A 8 5.14 -3.73 -9.78
N VAL A 9 4.32 -2.72 -9.50
CA VAL A 9 4.74 -1.39 -9.05
C VAL A 9 4.29 -1.19 -7.61
N ILE A 10 5.19 -0.75 -6.73
CA ILE A 10 4.90 -0.54 -5.31
C ILE A 10 5.34 0.86 -4.92
N THR A 11 4.40 1.69 -4.46
CA THR A 11 4.70 3.03 -3.94
C THR A 11 5.10 2.99 -2.47
N GLY A 12 6.07 3.82 -2.04
CA GLY A 12 6.54 3.84 -0.66
C GLY A 12 7.22 2.52 -0.25
N GLY A 13 7.97 1.90 -1.17
CA GLY A 13 8.50 0.56 -1.00
C GLY A 13 9.97 0.48 -0.58
N ALA A 14 10.65 1.59 -0.35
CA ALA A 14 12.10 1.57 -0.09
C ALA A 14 12.48 1.34 1.38
N GLY A 15 11.56 1.51 2.33
CA GLY A 15 11.81 1.24 3.75
C GLY A 15 11.94 -0.26 4.02
N LEU A 16 13.14 -0.76 4.31
CA LEU A 16 13.47 -2.19 4.35
C LEU A 16 12.67 -3.02 5.38
N ASN A 17 12.23 -2.39 6.47
CA ASN A 17 11.39 -3.02 7.49
C ASN A 17 9.91 -2.61 7.36
N GLY A 18 9.54 -2.03 6.22
CA GLY A 18 8.18 -1.57 5.95
C GLY A 18 7.32 -2.60 5.20
N LEU A 19 6.00 -2.33 5.15
CA LEU A 19 5.03 -3.15 4.42
C LEU A 19 5.34 -3.19 2.92
N GLY A 20 5.74 -2.05 2.34
CA GLY A 20 6.04 -1.94 0.92
C GLY A 20 7.20 -2.83 0.50
N PHE A 21 8.31 -2.82 1.25
CA PHE A 21 9.46 -3.67 0.93
C PHE A 21 9.16 -5.17 1.17
N ALA A 22 8.46 -5.52 2.26
CA ALA A 22 8.04 -6.90 2.49
C ALA A 22 7.16 -7.42 1.34
N THR A 23 6.24 -6.57 0.86
CA THR A 23 5.41 -6.87 -0.31
C THR A 23 6.25 -7.05 -1.57
N ALA A 24 7.19 -6.13 -1.83
CA ALA A 24 8.12 -6.19 -2.97
C ALA A 24 8.91 -7.51 -2.97
N ARG A 25 9.46 -7.87 -1.81
CA ARG A 25 10.22 -9.12 -1.62
C ARG A 25 9.35 -10.35 -1.87
N MET A 26 8.15 -10.39 -1.35
CA MET A 26 7.23 -11.52 -1.54
C MET A 26 6.75 -11.63 -2.99
N MET A 27 6.49 -10.50 -3.68
CA MET A 27 6.13 -10.48 -5.10
C MET A 27 7.30 -10.96 -5.97
N ALA A 28 8.52 -10.52 -5.69
CA ALA A 28 9.74 -10.99 -6.37
C ALA A 28 9.94 -12.49 -6.21
N ALA A 29 9.79 -13.02 -4.98
CA ALA A 29 9.88 -14.45 -4.69
C ALA A 29 8.77 -15.27 -5.40
N ASN A 30 7.65 -14.64 -5.75
CA ASN A 30 6.57 -15.25 -6.54
C ASN A 30 6.69 -15.02 -8.05
N GLY A 31 7.82 -14.50 -8.54
CA GLY A 31 8.15 -14.41 -9.95
C GLY A 31 7.78 -13.09 -10.62
N ALA A 32 7.35 -12.08 -9.89
CA ALA A 32 7.10 -10.75 -10.45
C ALA A 32 8.40 -9.98 -10.70
N ARG A 33 8.47 -9.21 -11.77
CA ARG A 33 9.44 -8.11 -11.91
C ARG A 33 8.91 -6.92 -11.14
N VAL A 34 9.66 -6.45 -10.14
CA VAL A 34 9.21 -5.42 -9.20
C VAL A 34 9.86 -4.07 -9.52
N PHE A 35 9.04 -3.03 -9.49
CA PHE A 35 9.44 -1.63 -9.51
C PHE A 35 9.05 -0.98 -8.19
N ILE A 36 10.03 -0.44 -7.47
CA ILE A 36 9.84 0.29 -6.22
C ILE A 36 9.85 1.78 -6.52
N LEU A 37 8.77 2.47 -6.18
CA LEU A 37 8.66 3.93 -6.28
C LEU A 37 8.74 4.53 -4.88
N ASP A 38 9.66 5.47 -4.68
CA ASP A 38 9.79 6.19 -3.40
C ASP A 38 10.49 7.54 -3.62
N LEU A 39 10.54 8.37 -2.58
CA LEU A 39 11.28 9.62 -2.60
C LEU A 39 12.79 9.36 -2.74
N ALA A 40 13.53 10.30 -3.33
CA ALA A 40 14.98 10.18 -3.52
C ALA A 40 15.75 9.93 -2.21
N VAL A 41 15.29 10.52 -1.11
CA VAL A 41 15.90 10.32 0.22
C VAL A 41 15.80 8.86 0.71
N ALA A 42 14.79 8.11 0.26
CA ALA A 42 14.60 6.71 0.62
C ALA A 42 15.44 5.74 -0.22
N LYS A 43 16.12 6.22 -1.27
CA LYS A 43 17.03 5.45 -2.14
C LYS A 43 16.37 4.18 -2.70
N PRO A 44 15.29 4.30 -3.48
CA PRO A 44 14.54 3.16 -4.00
C PRO A 44 15.38 2.21 -4.85
N GLU A 45 16.42 2.70 -5.52
CA GLU A 45 17.37 1.90 -6.29
C GLU A 45 18.17 0.92 -5.41
N VAL A 46 18.53 1.36 -4.19
CA VAL A 46 19.25 0.51 -3.22
C VAL A 46 18.32 -0.59 -2.68
N ALA A 47 17.07 -0.24 -2.41
CA ALA A 47 16.07 -1.20 -1.96
C ALA A 47 15.76 -2.25 -3.04
N ALA A 48 15.57 -1.82 -4.29
CA ALA A 48 15.29 -2.73 -5.40
C ALA A 48 16.47 -3.68 -5.69
N ALA A 49 17.70 -3.19 -5.59
CA ALA A 49 18.90 -4.02 -5.77
C ALA A 49 18.98 -5.21 -4.79
N GLN A 50 18.40 -5.10 -3.60
CA GLN A 50 18.32 -6.22 -2.64
C GLN A 50 17.41 -7.36 -3.09
N LEU A 51 16.51 -7.11 -4.04
CA LEU A 51 15.59 -8.11 -4.60
C LEU A 51 16.23 -8.89 -5.76
N GLY A 52 17.29 -8.37 -6.34
CA GLY A 52 17.97 -8.94 -7.50
C GLY A 52 18.06 -7.97 -8.69
N PRO A 53 18.91 -8.27 -9.69
CA PRO A 53 19.28 -7.31 -10.75
C PRO A 53 18.14 -6.97 -11.73
N GLN A 54 17.07 -7.77 -11.78
CA GLN A 54 15.91 -7.51 -12.66
C GLN A 54 14.94 -6.50 -12.08
N HIS A 55 15.03 -6.18 -10.77
CA HIS A 55 14.14 -5.24 -10.10
C HIS A 55 14.70 -3.83 -10.17
N VAL A 56 13.82 -2.83 -10.16
CA VAL A 56 14.22 -1.44 -10.41
C VAL A 56 13.60 -0.52 -9.35
N GLY A 57 14.42 0.37 -8.80
CA GLY A 57 13.95 1.47 -7.97
C GLY A 57 13.93 2.76 -8.79
N LEU A 58 12.83 3.50 -8.71
CA LEU A 58 12.67 4.79 -9.38
C LEU A 58 12.23 5.84 -8.35
N VAL A 59 12.78 7.03 -8.50
CA VAL A 59 12.35 8.18 -7.68
C VAL A 59 10.99 8.65 -8.16
N ALA A 60 10.03 8.71 -7.23
CA ALA A 60 8.71 9.28 -7.48
C ALA A 60 8.12 9.87 -6.21
N ASN A 61 7.52 11.06 -6.35
CA ASN A 61 6.72 11.67 -5.30
C ASN A 61 5.23 11.46 -5.64
N VAL A 62 4.53 10.67 -4.83
CA VAL A 62 3.11 10.37 -5.07
C VAL A 62 2.19 11.58 -4.91
N THR A 63 2.65 12.65 -4.24
CA THR A 63 1.87 13.90 -4.13
C THR A 63 1.97 14.78 -5.37
N ASP A 64 2.84 14.43 -6.30
CA ASP A 64 3.03 15.10 -7.59
C ASP A 64 2.58 14.19 -8.73
N LYS A 65 1.52 14.61 -9.43
CA LYS A 65 0.95 13.85 -10.54
C LYS A 65 1.96 13.65 -11.67
N ALA A 66 2.71 14.69 -12.03
CA ALA A 66 3.70 14.61 -13.11
C ALA A 66 4.84 13.64 -12.76
N SER A 67 5.24 13.59 -11.48
CA SER A 67 6.23 12.62 -10.98
C SER A 67 5.72 11.17 -11.12
N CYS A 68 4.45 10.90 -10.80
CA CYS A 68 3.84 9.58 -10.98
C CYS A 68 3.80 9.18 -12.48
N GLU A 69 3.38 10.09 -13.35
CA GLU A 69 3.30 9.87 -14.80
C GLU A 69 4.68 9.60 -15.40
N ALA A 70 5.70 10.36 -15.00
CA ALA A 70 7.09 10.16 -15.45
C ALA A 70 7.64 8.80 -15.02
N ALA A 71 7.39 8.38 -13.78
CA ALA A 71 7.81 7.06 -13.31
C ALA A 71 7.12 5.93 -14.09
N VAL A 72 5.83 6.03 -14.34
CA VAL A 72 5.08 5.04 -15.14
C VAL A 72 5.56 5.00 -16.59
N ALA A 73 5.90 6.16 -17.19
CA ALA A 73 6.47 6.21 -18.53
C ALA A 73 7.83 5.46 -18.60
N GLN A 74 8.69 5.61 -17.59
CA GLN A 74 9.94 4.86 -17.51
C GLN A 74 9.69 3.35 -17.36
N ILE A 75 8.73 2.94 -16.53
CA ILE A 75 8.37 1.52 -16.36
C ILE A 75 7.87 0.95 -17.69
N LYS A 76 7.03 1.69 -18.42
CA LYS A 76 6.55 1.29 -19.74
C LYS A 76 7.69 1.08 -20.73
N GLN A 77 8.72 1.94 -20.72
CA GLN A 77 9.92 1.77 -21.54
C GLN A 77 10.72 0.53 -21.17
N LEU A 78 10.86 0.25 -19.87
CA LEU A 78 11.69 -0.86 -19.35
C LEU A 78 11.01 -2.23 -19.38
N ALA A 79 9.68 -2.28 -19.28
CA ALA A 79 8.93 -3.52 -19.10
C ALA A 79 7.75 -3.69 -20.06
N GLY A 80 7.32 -2.64 -20.76
CA GLY A 80 6.23 -2.68 -21.73
C GLY A 80 4.82 -2.79 -21.13
N ARG A 81 4.70 -3.15 -19.86
CA ARG A 81 3.44 -3.44 -19.16
C ARG A 81 3.49 -3.13 -17.67
N ILE A 82 2.32 -3.01 -17.07
CA ILE A 82 2.13 -2.98 -15.61
C ILE A 82 0.91 -3.85 -15.29
N ASP A 83 1.10 -4.93 -14.55
CA ASP A 83 0.03 -5.85 -14.17
C ASP A 83 -0.53 -5.56 -12.79
N ILE A 84 0.31 -5.04 -11.90
CA ILE A 84 0.00 -4.86 -10.49
C ILE A 84 0.48 -3.48 -10.04
N LEU A 85 -0.42 -2.75 -9.36
CA LEU A 85 -0.05 -1.57 -8.58
C LEU A 85 -0.39 -1.81 -7.11
N VAL A 86 0.59 -1.58 -6.23
CA VAL A 86 0.36 -1.54 -4.78
C VAL A 86 0.51 -0.10 -4.31
N ASN A 87 -0.60 0.55 -4.00
CA ASN A 87 -0.64 1.85 -3.37
C ASN A 87 -0.35 1.69 -1.87
N ASN A 88 0.94 1.72 -1.52
CA ASN A 88 1.40 1.54 -0.15
C ASN A 88 1.92 2.84 0.49
N ALA A 89 2.34 3.82 -0.30
CA ALA A 89 2.81 5.09 0.25
C ALA A 89 1.80 5.72 1.22
N GLY A 90 2.27 6.16 2.36
CA GLY A 90 1.43 6.75 3.39
C GLY A 90 2.26 7.23 4.58
N ILE A 91 1.77 8.24 5.25
CA ILE A 91 2.34 8.76 6.51
C ILE A 91 1.27 8.77 7.59
N THR A 92 1.70 8.70 8.84
CA THR A 92 0.83 8.75 10.00
C THR A 92 1.34 9.76 11.02
N GLN A 93 0.42 10.43 11.69
CA GLN A 93 0.73 11.38 12.76
C GLN A 93 -0.23 11.12 13.94
N PRO A 94 0.28 10.87 15.16
CA PRO A 94 -0.53 10.61 16.35
C PRO A 94 -0.97 11.92 17.03
N ARG A 95 -1.69 12.78 16.29
CA ARG A 95 -2.20 14.05 16.81
C ARG A 95 -3.66 13.92 17.22
N LYS A 96 -4.06 14.69 18.25
CA LYS A 96 -5.48 14.85 18.64
C LYS A 96 -6.14 15.88 17.72
N THR A 97 -7.48 15.85 17.63
CA THR A 97 -8.24 16.73 16.74
C THR A 97 -7.91 18.21 16.88
N LEU A 98 -7.78 18.70 18.10
CA LEU A 98 -7.49 20.12 18.35
C LEU A 98 -6.04 20.54 18.03
N ASP A 99 -5.13 19.57 17.92
CA ASP A 99 -3.70 19.80 17.67
C ASP A 99 -3.33 19.64 16.19
N ILE A 100 -4.29 19.28 15.32
CA ILE A 100 -4.06 19.11 13.89
C ILE A 100 -4.06 20.47 13.22
N THR A 101 -2.94 20.85 12.62
CA THR A 101 -2.84 22.04 11.78
C THR A 101 -3.33 21.75 10.35
N GLY A 102 -3.52 22.81 9.55
CA GLY A 102 -3.81 22.65 8.12
C GLY A 102 -2.71 21.86 7.39
N ASP A 103 -1.44 22.18 7.67
CA ASP A 103 -0.30 21.50 7.06
C ASP A 103 -0.22 20.02 7.45
N ASP A 104 -0.52 19.67 8.72
CA ASP A 104 -0.60 18.27 9.14
C ASP A 104 -1.69 17.50 8.40
N TYR A 105 -2.87 18.14 8.26
CA TYR A 105 -4.00 17.56 7.54
C TYR A 105 -3.64 17.32 6.08
N ASP A 106 -3.15 18.35 5.39
CA ASP A 106 -2.80 18.29 3.98
C ASP A 106 -1.69 17.25 3.73
N ALA A 107 -0.63 17.24 4.54
CA ALA A 107 0.46 16.26 4.39
C ALA A 107 -0.04 14.80 4.45
N VAL A 108 -0.91 14.48 5.39
CA VAL A 108 -1.43 13.11 5.54
C VAL A 108 -2.38 12.73 4.41
N LEU A 109 -3.30 13.64 4.02
CA LEU A 109 -4.24 13.38 2.94
C LEU A 109 -3.53 13.33 1.57
N ASP A 110 -2.58 14.23 1.34
CA ASP A 110 -1.85 14.30 0.09
C ASP A 110 -1.05 13.03 -0.18
N VAL A 111 -0.32 12.54 0.81
CA VAL A 111 0.44 11.30 0.61
C VAL A 111 -0.49 10.09 0.54
N SER A 112 -1.43 9.95 1.49
CA SER A 112 -2.19 8.71 1.64
C SER A 112 -3.36 8.57 0.67
N LEU A 113 -4.11 9.64 0.41
CA LEU A 113 -5.32 9.61 -0.41
C LEU A 113 -5.07 10.15 -1.81
N ARG A 114 -4.56 11.38 -1.94
CA ARG A 114 -4.25 11.98 -3.25
C ARG A 114 -3.18 11.17 -3.97
N GLY A 115 -2.14 10.73 -3.27
CA GLY A 115 -1.08 9.89 -3.84
C GLY A 115 -1.60 8.55 -4.36
N THR A 116 -2.53 7.91 -3.64
CA THR A 116 -3.22 6.71 -4.13
C THR A 116 -3.97 6.98 -5.43
N MET A 117 -4.66 8.14 -5.54
CA MET A 117 -5.36 8.54 -6.76
C MET A 117 -4.37 8.80 -7.91
N TYR A 118 -3.32 9.58 -7.69
CA TYR A 118 -2.37 9.93 -8.75
C TYR A 118 -1.60 8.73 -9.29
N ALA A 119 -1.10 7.85 -8.41
CA ALA A 119 -0.43 6.63 -8.85
C ALA A 119 -1.39 5.70 -9.63
N SER A 120 -2.65 5.60 -9.19
CA SER A 120 -3.66 4.84 -9.93
C SER A 120 -3.96 5.45 -11.29
N GLN A 121 -4.17 6.77 -11.37
CA GLN A 121 -4.39 7.49 -12.63
C GLN A 121 -3.22 7.30 -13.61
N ALA A 122 -2.00 7.25 -13.12
CA ALA A 122 -0.82 7.06 -13.97
C ALA A 122 -0.77 5.66 -14.61
N VAL A 123 -1.14 4.59 -13.89
CA VAL A 123 -1.08 3.21 -14.42
C VAL A 123 -2.33 2.81 -15.20
N LEU A 124 -3.50 3.36 -14.89
CA LEU A 124 -4.78 2.95 -15.47
C LEU A 124 -4.81 2.99 -17.01
N PRO A 125 -4.29 4.01 -17.72
CA PRO A 125 -4.29 4.00 -19.17
C PRO A 125 -3.58 2.78 -19.78
N LEU A 126 -2.47 2.35 -19.16
CA LEU A 126 -1.72 1.17 -19.59
C LEU A 126 -2.49 -0.12 -19.27
N MET A 127 -3.07 -0.23 -18.08
CA MET A 127 -3.88 -1.38 -17.67
C MET A 127 -5.15 -1.52 -18.54
N ILE A 128 -5.80 -0.42 -18.92
CA ILE A 128 -6.94 -0.42 -19.85
C ILE A 128 -6.52 -0.93 -21.22
N ALA A 129 -5.41 -0.43 -21.75
CA ALA A 129 -4.88 -0.88 -23.04
C ALA A 129 -4.48 -2.37 -23.05
N GLN A 130 -4.08 -2.91 -21.89
CA GLN A 130 -3.77 -4.34 -21.70
C GLN A 130 -5.01 -5.20 -21.47
N ASN A 131 -6.17 -4.58 -21.23
CA ASN A 131 -7.41 -5.24 -20.80
C ASN A 131 -7.22 -6.09 -19.54
N GLY A 132 -6.56 -5.52 -18.52
CA GLY A 132 -6.39 -6.24 -17.26
C GLY A 132 -5.36 -5.60 -16.32
N GLY A 133 -5.55 -5.84 -15.04
CA GLY A 133 -4.66 -5.40 -13.98
C GLY A 133 -5.21 -5.67 -12.58
N SER A 134 -4.36 -5.51 -11.58
CA SER A 134 -4.76 -5.56 -10.17
C SER A 134 -4.17 -4.38 -9.41
N ILE A 135 -5.04 -3.58 -8.80
CA ILE A 135 -4.65 -2.48 -7.91
C ILE A 135 -4.98 -2.89 -6.49
N VAL A 136 -3.98 -2.87 -5.61
CA VAL A 136 -4.15 -3.14 -4.18
C VAL A 136 -3.79 -1.89 -3.39
N CYS A 137 -4.76 -1.36 -2.63
CA CYS A 137 -4.58 -0.15 -1.82
C CYS A 137 -4.39 -0.51 -0.36
N ILE A 138 -3.31 -0.03 0.25
CA ILE A 138 -3.06 -0.21 1.68
C ILE A 138 -3.81 0.87 2.47
N SER A 139 -4.93 0.47 3.06
CA SER A 139 -5.68 1.28 4.01
C SER A 139 -5.18 1.04 5.45
N SER A 140 -6.06 0.92 6.42
CA SER A 140 -5.73 0.67 7.83
C SER A 140 -6.99 0.26 8.60
N VAL A 141 -6.82 -0.51 9.66
CA VAL A 141 -7.88 -0.71 10.66
C VAL A 141 -8.39 0.62 11.23
N SER A 142 -7.57 1.67 11.24
CA SER A 142 -7.96 3.02 11.68
C SER A 142 -9.05 3.64 10.79
N ALA A 143 -9.16 3.23 9.52
CA ALA A 143 -10.22 3.66 8.61
C ALA A 143 -11.60 3.17 9.03
N GLN A 144 -11.66 2.04 9.74
CA GLN A 144 -12.89 1.34 10.10
C GLN A 144 -13.29 1.61 11.55
N ARG A 145 -12.32 1.54 12.50
CA ARG A 145 -12.60 1.72 13.92
C ARG A 145 -12.38 3.16 14.44
N GLY A 146 -11.79 4.03 13.62
CA GLY A 146 -11.42 5.39 14.02
C GLY A 146 -10.20 5.45 14.93
N GLY A 147 -9.10 6.05 14.44
CA GLY A 147 -7.91 6.32 15.22
C GLY A 147 -7.17 5.10 15.74
N GLY A 148 -6.28 5.34 16.66
CA GLY A 148 -5.44 4.33 17.31
C GLY A 148 -4.21 4.97 17.93
N ILE A 149 -3.27 4.15 18.40
CA ILE A 149 -2.05 4.60 19.07
C ILE A 149 -1.17 5.43 18.13
N LEU A 150 -1.19 5.12 16.83
CA LEU A 150 -0.26 5.66 15.83
C LEU A 150 -0.89 6.58 14.80
N GLY A 151 -2.21 6.66 14.74
CA GLY A 151 -2.93 7.45 13.74
C GLY A 151 -3.95 8.40 14.36
N GLY A 152 -3.88 9.68 14.00
CA GLY A 152 -4.87 10.69 14.38
C GLY A 152 -6.12 10.65 13.49
N PRO A 153 -7.12 11.53 13.77
CA PRO A 153 -8.37 11.60 13.01
C PRO A 153 -8.17 11.85 11.50
N HIS A 154 -7.24 12.71 11.11
CA HIS A 154 -6.92 12.99 9.71
C HIS A 154 -6.32 11.76 8.98
N TYR A 155 -5.52 10.94 9.67
CA TYR A 155 -5.04 9.67 9.13
C TYR A 155 -6.21 8.69 8.92
N SER A 156 -7.10 8.57 9.91
CA SER A 156 -8.29 7.73 9.79
C SER A 156 -9.19 8.17 8.63
N ALA A 157 -9.39 9.49 8.48
CA ALA A 157 -10.15 10.06 7.37
C ALA A 157 -9.49 9.75 6.01
N ALA A 158 -8.17 9.96 5.88
CA ALA A 158 -7.45 9.63 4.65
C ALA A 158 -7.56 8.15 4.29
N LYS A 159 -7.36 7.25 5.26
CA LYS A 159 -7.44 5.80 5.04
C LYS A 159 -8.87 5.31 4.79
N ALA A 160 -9.89 5.96 5.36
CA ALA A 160 -11.30 5.71 5.01
C ALA A 160 -11.61 6.19 3.59
N GLY A 161 -11.07 7.35 3.19
CA GLY A 161 -11.16 7.84 1.81
C GLY A 161 -10.57 6.86 0.79
N VAL A 162 -9.46 6.18 1.13
CA VAL A 162 -8.86 5.12 0.28
C VAL A 162 -9.85 3.97 0.05
N LEU A 163 -10.62 3.55 1.06
CA LEU A 163 -11.64 2.50 0.89
C LEU A 163 -12.74 2.93 -0.10
N GLY A 164 -13.21 4.17 0.02
CA GLY A 164 -14.20 4.75 -0.89
C GLY A 164 -13.67 4.84 -2.32
N LEU A 165 -12.46 5.39 -2.49
CA LEU A 165 -11.79 5.52 -3.78
C LEU A 165 -11.59 4.16 -4.47
N ALA A 166 -11.13 3.15 -3.75
CA ALA A 166 -10.92 1.82 -4.29
C ALA A 166 -12.22 1.16 -4.76
N ARG A 167 -13.32 1.30 -4.00
CA ARG A 167 -14.64 0.79 -4.39
C ARG A 167 -15.17 1.48 -5.65
N ALA A 168 -14.98 2.79 -5.77
CA ALA A 168 -15.37 3.54 -6.96
C ALA A 168 -14.58 3.06 -8.19
N MET A 169 -13.26 2.98 -8.09
CA MET A 169 -12.41 2.47 -9.17
C MET A 169 -12.74 1.01 -9.54
N ALA A 170 -13.08 0.15 -8.56
CA ALA A 170 -13.48 -1.23 -8.83
C ALA A 170 -14.73 -1.31 -9.72
N ARG A 171 -15.70 -0.42 -9.49
CA ARG A 171 -16.93 -0.32 -10.32
C ARG A 171 -16.63 0.25 -11.70
N GLU A 172 -15.79 1.28 -11.76
CA GLU A 172 -15.49 2.02 -13.00
C GLU A 172 -14.68 1.15 -13.98
N TYR A 173 -13.67 0.42 -13.48
CA TYR A 173 -12.73 -0.30 -14.33
C TYR A 173 -12.92 -1.82 -14.38
N GLY A 174 -13.93 -2.36 -13.73
CA GLY A 174 -14.24 -3.80 -13.76
C GLY A 174 -14.49 -4.32 -15.18
N GLY A 175 -15.13 -3.53 -16.04
CA GLY A 175 -15.34 -3.84 -17.46
C GLY A 175 -14.05 -3.96 -18.30
N ASN A 176 -12.94 -3.42 -17.80
CA ASN A 176 -11.62 -3.54 -18.39
C ASN A 176 -10.78 -4.68 -17.77
N ASN A 177 -11.40 -5.61 -17.02
CA ASN A 177 -10.74 -6.67 -16.27
C ASN A 177 -9.69 -6.14 -15.26
N ILE A 178 -9.86 -4.91 -14.75
CA ILE A 178 -9.03 -4.33 -13.71
C ILE A 178 -9.74 -4.51 -12.37
N ARG A 179 -9.08 -5.21 -11.45
CA ARG A 179 -9.56 -5.42 -10.09
C ARG A 179 -8.92 -4.39 -9.16
N VAL A 180 -9.72 -3.81 -8.26
CA VAL A 180 -9.23 -2.86 -7.26
C VAL A 180 -9.72 -3.29 -5.89
N ASN A 181 -8.79 -3.55 -4.97
CA ASN A 181 -9.09 -4.06 -3.64
C ASN A 181 -8.28 -3.31 -2.57
N CYS A 182 -8.73 -3.40 -1.34
CA CYS A 182 -8.03 -2.84 -0.19
C CYS A 182 -7.55 -3.92 0.77
N VAL A 183 -6.45 -3.63 1.46
CA VAL A 183 -6.02 -4.33 2.66
C VAL A 183 -6.05 -3.34 3.83
N THR A 184 -6.53 -3.78 4.99
CA THR A 184 -6.61 -2.99 6.21
C THR A 184 -5.75 -3.62 7.30
N PRO A 185 -4.43 -3.31 7.31
CA PRO A 185 -3.55 -3.79 8.36
C PRO A 185 -3.96 -3.28 9.74
N GLY A 186 -3.82 -4.13 10.75
CA GLY A 186 -3.84 -3.75 12.16
C GLY A 186 -2.51 -3.18 12.63
N LEU A 187 -2.12 -3.53 13.84
CA LEU A 187 -0.81 -3.18 14.37
C LEU A 187 0.25 -4.14 13.82
N ILE A 188 1.16 -3.62 12.99
CA ILE A 188 2.21 -4.38 12.32
C ILE A 188 3.59 -3.89 12.77
N ALA A 189 4.51 -4.79 13.05
CA ALA A 189 5.89 -4.48 13.48
C ALA A 189 6.72 -3.91 12.31
N THR A 190 6.70 -2.59 12.16
CA THR A 190 7.45 -1.83 11.15
C THR A 190 8.25 -0.71 11.80
N ASP A 191 9.18 -0.10 11.06
CA ASP A 191 9.93 1.06 11.55
C ASP A 191 9.03 2.25 11.95
N ILE A 192 7.86 2.37 11.32
CA ILE A 192 6.86 3.39 11.68
C ILE A 192 6.41 3.22 13.15
N ASN A 193 6.35 1.99 13.65
CA ASN A 193 5.82 1.62 14.97
C ASN A 193 6.92 1.38 16.01
N LYS A 194 8.18 1.27 15.58
CA LYS A 194 9.30 0.95 16.44
C LYS A 194 9.49 2.02 17.53
N GLY A 195 9.49 1.59 18.79
CA GLY A 195 9.67 2.48 19.94
C GLY A 195 8.49 3.42 20.25
N LYS A 196 7.36 3.32 19.52
CA LYS A 196 6.19 4.17 19.74
C LYS A 196 5.12 3.56 20.65
N ILE A 197 5.25 2.26 20.95
CA ILE A 197 4.36 1.57 21.88
C ILE A 197 5.00 1.57 23.26
N PRO A 198 4.43 2.27 24.23
CA PRO A 198 4.93 2.26 25.60
C PRO A 198 4.88 0.84 26.17
N ASP A 199 5.93 0.42 26.90
CA ASP A 199 6.03 -0.94 27.42
C ASP A 199 4.90 -1.29 28.41
N ASP A 200 4.45 -0.32 29.20
CA ASP A 200 3.33 -0.44 30.13
C ASP A 200 1.98 -0.68 29.43
N LYS A 201 1.84 -0.30 28.18
CA LYS A 201 0.61 -0.48 27.37
C LYS A 201 0.68 -1.71 26.46
N ARG A 202 1.85 -2.30 26.32
CA ARG A 202 2.08 -3.39 25.35
C ARG A 202 1.16 -4.58 25.60
N GLN A 203 1.05 -5.03 26.85
CA GLN A 203 0.19 -6.18 27.18
C GLN A 203 -1.28 -5.88 26.91
N ALA A 204 -1.79 -4.74 27.34
CA ALA A 204 -3.17 -4.35 27.10
C ALA A 204 -3.52 -4.26 25.59
N ILE A 205 -2.54 -3.88 24.75
CA ILE A 205 -2.71 -3.87 23.30
C ILE A 205 -2.78 -5.30 22.76
N LEU A 206 -1.92 -6.20 23.23
CA LEU A 206 -1.90 -7.61 22.82
C LEU A 206 -3.19 -8.33 23.24
N ASP A 207 -3.71 -8.04 24.42
CA ASP A 207 -4.97 -8.60 24.93
C ASP A 207 -6.17 -8.19 24.05
N GLY A 208 -6.07 -7.04 23.37
CA GLY A 208 -7.05 -6.58 22.38
C GLY A 208 -6.91 -7.18 20.98
N ILE A 209 -5.94 -8.09 20.77
CA ILE A 209 -5.72 -8.78 19.49
C ILE A 209 -5.99 -10.27 19.68
N PRO A 210 -7.07 -10.85 19.18
CA PRO A 210 -7.39 -12.28 19.37
C PRO A 210 -6.28 -13.26 19.02
N LEU A 211 -5.43 -12.97 18.01
CA LEU A 211 -4.26 -13.80 17.71
C LEU A 211 -3.08 -13.61 18.68
N GLY A 212 -3.20 -12.73 19.69
CA GLY A 212 -2.24 -12.56 20.79
C GLY A 212 -0.87 -12.01 20.39
N ARG A 213 -0.71 -11.50 19.18
CA ARG A 213 0.57 -10.96 18.70
C ARG A 213 0.41 -9.71 17.82
N ILE A 214 1.45 -8.91 17.77
CA ILE A 214 1.61 -7.89 16.72
C ILE A 214 1.85 -8.63 15.40
N GLY A 215 1.23 -8.14 14.32
CA GLY A 215 1.45 -8.69 12.99
C GLY A 215 2.85 -8.35 12.46
N GLU A 216 3.34 -9.16 11.54
CA GLU A 216 4.57 -8.92 10.81
C GLU A 216 4.29 -8.37 9.41
N PRO A 217 5.21 -7.64 8.78
CA PRO A 217 5.04 -7.19 7.40
C PRO A 217 4.71 -8.31 6.41
N ALA A 218 5.19 -9.54 6.67
CA ALA A 218 4.92 -10.73 5.88
C ALA A 218 3.44 -11.16 5.94
N ASP A 219 2.75 -10.96 7.08
CA ASP A 219 1.33 -11.27 7.21
C ASP A 219 0.50 -10.44 6.20
N VAL A 220 0.85 -9.17 6.05
CA VAL A 220 0.18 -8.25 5.10
C VAL A 220 0.61 -8.56 3.66
N ALA A 221 1.89 -8.79 3.42
CA ALA A 221 2.42 -9.07 2.09
C ALA A 221 1.78 -10.30 1.44
N GLY A 222 1.51 -11.36 2.23
CA GLY A 222 0.81 -12.55 1.75
C GLY A 222 -0.60 -12.24 1.21
N CYS A 223 -1.34 -11.41 1.93
CA CYS A 223 -2.69 -10.97 1.50
C CYS A 223 -2.63 -10.08 0.26
N VAL A 224 -1.61 -9.21 0.15
CA VAL A 224 -1.41 -8.38 -1.06
C VAL A 224 -1.07 -9.27 -2.27
N VAL A 225 -0.20 -10.27 -2.11
CA VAL A 225 0.11 -11.23 -3.18
C VAL A 225 -1.12 -12.04 -3.59
N PHE A 226 -1.96 -12.48 -2.64
CA PHE A 226 -3.25 -13.11 -2.94
C PHE A 226 -4.13 -12.21 -3.81
N LEU A 227 -4.34 -10.95 -3.39
CA LEU A 227 -5.17 -9.99 -4.14
C LEU A 227 -4.56 -9.61 -5.50
N ALA A 228 -3.26 -9.67 -5.65
CA ALA A 228 -2.56 -9.42 -6.91
C ALA A 228 -2.60 -10.62 -7.88
N SER A 229 -2.84 -11.82 -7.38
CA SER A 229 -2.78 -13.08 -8.15
C SER A 229 -4.13 -13.51 -8.72
N ASP A 230 -4.10 -14.56 -9.56
CA ASP A 230 -5.29 -15.18 -10.14
C ASP A 230 -6.13 -15.94 -9.08
N LEU A 231 -5.60 -16.19 -7.88
CA LEU A 231 -6.37 -16.77 -6.79
C LEU A 231 -7.55 -15.88 -6.37
N SER A 232 -7.45 -14.57 -6.64
CA SER A 232 -8.48 -13.57 -6.33
C SER A 232 -9.16 -13.00 -7.59
N LYS A 233 -9.15 -13.72 -8.71
CA LYS A 233 -9.68 -13.23 -9.99
C LYS A 233 -11.17 -12.80 -9.97
N TYR A 234 -11.93 -13.26 -8.98
CA TYR A 234 -13.34 -12.85 -8.80
C TYR A 234 -13.53 -11.88 -7.62
N CYS A 235 -12.41 -11.31 -7.06
CA CYS A 235 -12.45 -10.34 -5.99
C CYS A 235 -12.14 -8.94 -6.54
N THR A 236 -13.13 -8.04 -6.51
CA THR A 236 -12.93 -6.61 -6.75
C THR A 236 -13.83 -5.79 -5.83
N GLY A 237 -13.37 -4.64 -5.37
CA GLY A 237 -14.06 -3.79 -4.41
C GLY A 237 -14.06 -4.32 -2.97
N VAL A 238 -13.33 -5.40 -2.68
CA VAL A 238 -13.27 -5.97 -1.33
C VAL A 238 -12.29 -5.21 -0.43
N THR A 239 -12.56 -5.28 0.86
CA THR A 239 -11.63 -4.87 1.91
C THR A 239 -11.23 -6.12 2.68
N LEU A 240 -9.95 -6.46 2.65
CA LEU A 240 -9.41 -7.63 3.35
C LEU A 240 -8.72 -7.16 4.64
N ASP A 241 -9.30 -7.53 5.77
CA ASP A 241 -8.76 -7.20 7.08
C ASP A 241 -7.58 -8.12 7.42
N VAL A 242 -6.44 -7.50 7.81
CA VAL A 242 -5.22 -8.20 8.23
C VAL A 242 -4.78 -7.59 9.55
N ASN A 243 -5.56 -7.85 10.59
CA ASN A 243 -5.45 -7.14 11.87
C ASN A 243 -5.39 -8.07 13.10
N GLY A 244 -5.28 -9.39 12.88
CA GLY A 244 -5.23 -10.37 13.97
C GLY A 244 -6.53 -10.52 14.77
N GLY A 245 -7.65 -10.00 14.23
CA GLY A 245 -8.95 -9.96 14.93
C GLY A 245 -9.14 -8.70 15.79
N MET A 246 -8.24 -7.71 15.70
CA MET A 246 -8.38 -6.43 16.41
C MET A 246 -9.70 -5.71 16.07
N LEU A 247 -10.23 -5.94 14.90
CA LEU A 247 -11.56 -5.55 14.46
C LEU A 247 -12.20 -6.73 13.71
N ILE A 248 -13.40 -7.09 14.11
CA ILE A 248 -14.24 -8.13 13.48
C ILE A 248 -15.57 -7.46 13.13
N HIS A 249 -16.06 -7.63 11.90
CA HIS A 249 -17.35 -7.11 11.42
C HIS A 249 -18.45 -8.16 11.55
#